data_268a8adf581bb9a0bbd0882d348e7e96
#
_entry.id   268a8adf581bb9a0bbd0882d348e7e96
#
_cell.length_a   1.000
_cell.length_b   1.000
_cell.length_c   1.000
_cell.angle_alpha   90.00
_cell.angle_beta   90.00
_cell.angle_gamma   90.00
#
_symmetry.space_group_name_H-M   'P 1'
#
loop_
_entity.id
_entity.type
_entity.pdbx_description
1 polymer ?
#
loop_
_entity_poly.entity_id
_entity_poly.type
_entity_poly.pdbx_seq_one_letter_code
_entity_poly.pdbx_strand_id
1 'polypeptide(L)'
;DIGRKRPYRSLLRQRYWAWSFTSKLITMAKVAKRKQTSKGLRLEVVNPNAAGIDISPKEMQVCVPSDRDGECNRTFGVYTEDLHYIAEWLKACCIDTVAMESTGIYWLPVFRILKESGFDVILVNASDVKNFSGRKTDASDAEWLMMLHSYGLLKPCFQPENIARTMRNLVRHRDNLIRSASREVLHLQKAMEQMNLKLDNVFSDILGKSGQSVIKAILNGERDPKVLSDLADPRCRTSKEEMEKSLQATWDEEHLFEMRQSDSLYQFYQQLIAECDAKINEIAMQYSAT
;
A
#
# COMPACT_ATOMS: atom_id res chain seq x y z
N ASP A 1 43.28 1.54 -11.68
CA ASP A 1 42.85 0.23 -11.14
C ASP A 1 42.29 0.40 -9.73
N ILE A 2 41.07 0.86 -9.61
CA ILE A 2 40.44 0.99 -8.29
C ILE A 2 39.02 0.46 -8.38
N GLY A 3 38.85 -0.75 -7.86
CA GLY A 3 37.56 -1.46 -7.77
C GLY A 3 36.63 -0.83 -6.75
N ARG A 4 35.56 -0.19 -7.20
CA ARG A 4 34.44 0.24 -6.35
C ARG A 4 33.52 -0.94 -6.07
N LYS A 5 33.57 -1.50 -4.88
CA LYS A 5 32.57 -2.44 -4.38
C LYS A 5 31.37 -1.65 -3.86
N ARG A 6 30.21 -1.78 -4.51
CA ARG A 6 28.91 -1.27 -4.03
C ARG A 6 28.26 -2.29 -3.08
N PRO A 7 27.77 -1.93 -1.88
CA PRO A 7 27.20 -2.86 -0.90
C PRO A 7 25.69 -3.09 -1.00
N TYR A 8 25.05 -3.02 -2.18
CA TYR A 8 23.60 -3.19 -2.32
C TYR A 8 23.16 -4.46 -3.08
N ARG A 9 23.97 -5.53 -3.10
CA ARG A 9 23.65 -6.75 -3.87
C ARG A 9 23.09 -7.94 -3.06
N SER A 10 22.92 -7.84 -1.76
CA SER A 10 22.52 -9.01 -0.94
C SER A 10 21.01 -9.19 -0.73
N LEU A 11 20.15 -8.18 -1.00
CA LEU A 11 18.70 -8.27 -0.77
C LEU A 11 17.86 -8.68 -2.00
N LEU A 12 18.48 -8.79 -3.19
CA LEU A 12 17.77 -9.18 -4.41
C LEU A 12 17.81 -10.69 -4.71
N ARG A 13 18.57 -11.50 -3.96
CA ARG A 13 18.71 -12.95 -4.24
C ARG A 13 17.57 -13.82 -3.70
N GLN A 14 16.74 -13.34 -2.78
CA GLN A 14 15.61 -14.12 -2.25
C GLN A 14 14.32 -14.04 -3.07
N ARG A 15 14.21 -13.11 -4.04
CA ARG A 15 13.00 -12.97 -4.88
C ARG A 15 12.99 -13.81 -6.16
N TYR A 16 14.12 -14.44 -6.54
CA TYR A 16 14.23 -15.21 -7.79
C TYR A 16 13.86 -16.70 -7.68
N TRP A 17 13.74 -17.26 -6.45
CA TRP A 17 13.38 -18.68 -6.27
C TRP A 17 11.89 -18.97 -6.38
N ALA A 18 11.03 -18.00 -6.20
CA ALA A 18 9.57 -18.18 -6.32
C ALA A 18 9.07 -18.20 -7.79
N TRP A 19 9.87 -17.68 -8.72
CA TRP A 19 9.45 -17.56 -10.13
C TRP A 19 9.79 -18.77 -10.99
N SER A 20 10.69 -19.64 -10.53
CA SER A 20 11.12 -20.85 -11.29
C SER A 20 10.14 -22.02 -11.14
N PHE A 21 9.31 -22.06 -10.08
CA PHE A 21 8.35 -23.17 -9.88
C PHE A 21 7.02 -22.98 -10.64
N THR A 22 6.62 -21.76 -10.93
CA THR A 22 5.36 -21.47 -11.64
C THR A 22 5.48 -21.67 -13.15
N SER A 23 6.66 -21.49 -13.75
CA SER A 23 6.84 -21.66 -15.19
C SER A 23 6.85 -23.11 -15.65
N LYS A 24 7.20 -24.07 -14.78
CA LYS A 24 7.17 -25.52 -15.11
C LYS A 24 5.78 -26.14 -15.05
N LEU A 25 4.86 -25.60 -14.23
CA LEU A 25 3.47 -26.05 -14.17
C LEU A 25 2.63 -25.55 -15.35
N ILE A 26 2.98 -24.40 -15.93
CA ILE A 26 2.26 -23.85 -17.11
C ILE A 26 2.63 -24.60 -18.40
N THR A 27 3.81 -25.24 -18.47
CA THR A 27 4.26 -25.96 -19.66
C THR A 27 3.64 -27.37 -19.76
N MET A 28 3.25 -27.97 -18.63
CA MET A 28 2.57 -29.27 -18.65
C MET A 28 1.06 -29.22 -18.99
N ALA A 29 0.43 -28.06 -18.91
CA ALA A 29 -0.96 -27.89 -19.30
C ALA A 29 -1.18 -27.67 -20.81
N LYS A 30 -0.12 -27.56 -21.61
CA LYS A 30 -0.20 -27.32 -23.08
C LYS A 30 -0.19 -28.56 -23.94
N VAL A 31 -0.12 -29.76 -23.38
CA VAL A 31 -0.09 -31.02 -24.14
C VAL A 31 -1.26 -31.92 -23.79
N ALA A 32 -2.45 -31.48 -24.12
CA ALA A 32 -3.60 -32.39 -24.39
C ALA A 32 -4.70 -31.65 -25.17
N LYS A 33 -4.42 -31.24 -26.40
CA LYS A 33 -5.51 -31.02 -27.36
C LYS A 33 -6.05 -32.37 -27.82
N ARG A 34 -6.86 -33.01 -26.99
CA ARG A 34 -7.73 -34.09 -27.42
C ARG A 34 -9.02 -33.43 -27.88
N LYS A 35 -9.39 -33.65 -29.17
CA LYS A 35 -10.71 -33.38 -29.68
C LYS A 35 -11.74 -34.10 -28.80
N GLN A 36 -12.36 -33.42 -27.87
CA GLN A 36 -13.58 -33.86 -27.22
C GLN A 36 -14.76 -33.21 -27.94
N THR A 37 -15.56 -34.02 -28.55
CA THR A 37 -16.92 -33.68 -28.99
C THR A 37 -17.66 -33.03 -27.83
N SER A 38 -18.20 -31.86 -28.06
CA SER A 38 -18.92 -31.03 -27.09
C SER A 38 -20.26 -31.72 -26.70
N LYS A 39 -20.22 -32.66 -25.77
CA LYS A 39 -21.33 -32.84 -24.86
C LYS A 39 -21.31 -31.63 -23.94
N GLY A 40 -22.31 -30.75 -24.04
CA GLY A 40 -22.36 -29.50 -23.25
C GLY A 40 -22.18 -29.82 -21.77
N LEU A 41 -21.06 -29.36 -21.21
CA LEU A 41 -20.85 -29.36 -19.77
C LEU A 41 -21.94 -28.44 -19.18
N ARG A 42 -22.99 -29.01 -18.58
CA ARG A 42 -23.89 -28.22 -17.74
C ARG A 42 -23.13 -27.89 -16.48
N LEU A 43 -22.78 -26.61 -16.32
CA LEU A 43 -22.30 -26.12 -15.06
C LEU A 43 -23.42 -26.23 -14.03
N GLU A 44 -23.16 -26.88 -12.91
CA GLU A 44 -24.10 -26.94 -11.79
C GLU A 44 -23.98 -25.65 -10.97
N VAL A 45 -25.14 -25.15 -10.50
CA VAL A 45 -25.16 -23.97 -9.60
C VAL A 45 -24.68 -24.43 -8.24
N VAL A 46 -23.55 -23.86 -7.81
CA VAL A 46 -22.91 -24.16 -6.51
C VAL A 46 -23.47 -23.26 -5.42
N ASN A 47 -23.69 -21.98 -5.76
CA ASN A 47 -24.19 -20.96 -4.82
C ASN A 47 -25.54 -20.42 -5.37
N PRO A 48 -26.67 -21.05 -5.07
CA PRO A 48 -27.97 -20.63 -5.61
C PRO A 48 -28.45 -19.28 -5.07
N ASN A 49 -27.96 -18.86 -3.91
CA ASN A 49 -28.31 -17.62 -3.22
C ASN A 49 -27.15 -16.59 -3.31
N ALA A 50 -26.51 -16.52 -4.48
CA ALA A 50 -25.39 -15.62 -4.70
C ALA A 50 -25.85 -14.27 -5.23
N ALA A 51 -25.17 -13.18 -4.79
CA ALA A 51 -25.27 -11.86 -5.39
C ALA A 51 -23.91 -11.38 -5.92
N GLY A 52 -23.94 -10.42 -6.85
CA GLY A 52 -22.77 -9.72 -7.35
C GLY A 52 -22.89 -8.23 -7.11
N ILE A 53 -21.78 -7.57 -6.71
CA ILE A 53 -21.73 -6.12 -6.52
C ILE A 53 -20.58 -5.56 -7.36
N ASP A 54 -20.91 -4.65 -8.27
CA ASP A 54 -19.95 -3.77 -8.93
C ASP A 54 -19.90 -2.42 -8.19
N ILE A 55 -18.68 -1.96 -7.90
CA ILE A 55 -18.44 -0.84 -7.00
C ILE A 55 -17.77 0.30 -7.75
N SER A 56 -18.42 1.46 -7.77
CA SER A 56 -17.82 2.71 -8.23
C SER A 56 -17.75 3.76 -7.10
N PRO A 57 -17.02 4.86 -7.29
CA PRO A 57 -16.97 5.95 -6.30
C PRO A 57 -18.29 6.67 -6.05
N LYS A 58 -19.25 6.53 -6.96
CA LYS A 58 -20.52 7.30 -6.94
C LYS A 58 -21.75 6.44 -6.71
N GLU A 59 -21.69 5.18 -7.14
CA GLU A 59 -22.83 4.27 -7.11
C GLU A 59 -22.34 2.81 -7.03
N MET A 60 -23.23 1.94 -6.57
CA MET A 60 -23.01 0.50 -6.53
C MET A 60 -24.13 -0.19 -7.29
N GLN A 61 -23.78 -1.04 -8.24
CA GLN A 61 -24.73 -1.92 -8.90
C GLN A 61 -24.74 -3.27 -8.19
N VAL A 62 -25.92 -3.73 -7.81
CA VAL A 62 -26.10 -4.97 -7.09
C VAL A 62 -27.06 -5.86 -7.87
N CYS A 63 -26.64 -7.08 -8.18
CA CYS A 63 -27.44 -8.05 -8.91
C CYS A 63 -27.69 -9.31 -8.07
N VAL A 64 -28.94 -9.75 -8.06
CA VAL A 64 -29.40 -11.02 -7.46
C VAL A 64 -30.00 -11.91 -8.54
N PRO A 65 -30.19 -13.23 -8.31
CA PRO A 65 -30.88 -14.12 -9.27
C PRO A 65 -32.26 -13.59 -9.61
N SER A 66 -32.66 -13.74 -10.88
CA SER A 66 -33.90 -13.17 -11.43
C SER A 66 -35.20 -13.73 -10.83
N ASP A 67 -35.13 -14.82 -10.08
CA ASP A 67 -36.23 -15.41 -9.33
C ASP A 67 -36.43 -14.83 -7.93
N ARG A 68 -35.56 -13.89 -7.50
CA ARG A 68 -35.56 -13.31 -6.13
C ARG A 68 -36.26 -11.97 -6.03
N ASP A 69 -36.22 -11.17 -7.07
CA ASP A 69 -36.86 -9.86 -7.12
C ASP A 69 -37.25 -9.53 -8.57
N GLY A 70 -38.37 -8.83 -8.75
CA GLY A 70 -38.79 -8.35 -10.08
C GLY A 70 -37.81 -7.36 -10.72
N GLU A 71 -37.02 -6.63 -9.90
CA GLU A 71 -35.91 -5.79 -10.32
C GLU A 71 -34.62 -6.37 -9.75
N CYS A 72 -34.13 -7.40 -10.41
CA CYS A 72 -32.98 -8.19 -9.93
C CYS A 72 -31.61 -7.46 -10.04
N ASN A 73 -31.54 -6.33 -10.74
CA ASN A 73 -30.33 -5.51 -10.87
C ASN A 73 -30.68 -4.08 -10.47
N ARG A 74 -30.16 -3.63 -9.33
CA ARG A 74 -30.47 -2.31 -8.76
C ARG A 74 -29.21 -1.48 -8.59
N THR A 75 -29.35 -0.17 -8.73
CA THR A 75 -28.31 0.82 -8.44
C THR A 75 -28.61 1.50 -7.11
N PHE A 76 -27.60 1.54 -6.25
CA PHE A 76 -27.66 2.16 -4.91
C PHE A 76 -26.62 3.28 -4.82
N GLY A 77 -26.82 4.20 -3.87
CA GLY A 77 -25.80 5.18 -3.48
C GLY A 77 -24.63 4.55 -2.73
N VAL A 78 -23.74 5.40 -2.25
CA VAL A 78 -22.49 5.02 -1.56
C VAL A 78 -22.42 5.49 -0.12
N TYR A 79 -23.47 6.14 0.36
CA TYR A 79 -23.54 6.59 1.75
C TYR A 79 -23.79 5.40 2.69
N THR A 80 -23.43 5.56 3.95
CA THR A 80 -23.58 4.48 4.95
C THR A 80 -25.01 3.94 5.03
N GLU A 81 -26.02 4.82 4.89
CA GLU A 81 -27.42 4.45 4.85
C GLU A 81 -27.74 3.54 3.66
N ASP A 82 -27.24 3.89 2.47
CA ASP A 82 -27.40 3.07 1.26
C ASP A 82 -26.79 1.66 1.43
N LEU A 83 -25.64 1.58 2.10
CA LEU A 83 -24.97 0.30 2.35
C LEU A 83 -25.78 -0.60 3.28
N HIS A 84 -26.44 -0.03 4.30
CA HIS A 84 -27.37 -0.76 5.15
C HIS A 84 -28.62 -1.17 4.36
N TYR A 85 -29.13 -0.31 3.50
CA TYR A 85 -30.26 -0.64 2.64
C TYR A 85 -29.94 -1.77 1.65
N ILE A 86 -28.74 -1.81 1.08
CA ILE A 86 -28.25 -2.96 0.30
C ILE A 86 -28.33 -4.24 1.13
N ALA A 87 -27.84 -4.22 2.38
CA ALA A 87 -27.85 -5.40 3.24
C ALA A 87 -29.28 -5.88 3.55
N GLU A 88 -30.21 -4.96 3.81
CA GLU A 88 -31.62 -5.26 4.05
C GLU A 88 -32.29 -5.86 2.81
N TRP A 89 -32.08 -5.28 1.64
CA TRP A 89 -32.62 -5.79 0.37
C TRP A 89 -32.07 -7.18 0.04
N LEU A 90 -30.78 -7.42 0.21
CA LEU A 90 -30.19 -8.74 -0.01
C LEU A 90 -30.75 -9.79 0.94
N LYS A 91 -31.04 -9.45 2.20
CA LYS A 91 -31.77 -10.34 3.14
C LYS A 91 -33.18 -10.64 2.68
N ALA A 92 -33.90 -9.64 2.23
CA ALA A 92 -35.26 -9.81 1.69
C ALA A 92 -35.26 -10.74 0.45
N CYS A 93 -34.20 -10.70 -0.36
CA CYS A 93 -33.98 -11.58 -1.50
C CYS A 93 -33.46 -12.97 -1.11
N CYS A 94 -33.32 -13.30 0.18
CA CYS A 94 -32.77 -14.56 0.67
C CYS A 94 -31.37 -14.87 0.12
N ILE A 95 -30.49 -13.89 0.04
CA ILE A 95 -29.11 -14.04 -0.37
C ILE A 95 -28.25 -14.48 0.83
N ASP A 96 -27.34 -15.42 0.61
CA ASP A 96 -26.41 -15.93 1.63
C ASP A 96 -24.98 -15.44 1.39
N THR A 97 -24.60 -15.32 0.11
CA THR A 97 -23.22 -15.04 -0.28
C THR A 97 -23.14 -13.97 -1.36
N VAL A 98 -22.11 -13.10 -1.23
CA VAL A 98 -21.93 -11.92 -2.10
C VAL A 98 -20.53 -11.90 -2.67
N ALA A 99 -20.40 -11.76 -3.98
CA ALA A 99 -19.13 -11.49 -4.65
C ALA A 99 -19.00 -10.02 -5.01
N MET A 100 -17.83 -9.44 -4.74
CA MET A 100 -17.52 -8.06 -5.14
C MET A 100 -16.08 -7.95 -5.63
N GLU A 101 -15.85 -6.99 -6.54
CA GLU A 101 -14.50 -6.72 -7.05
C GLU A 101 -13.70 -5.85 -6.08
N SER A 102 -12.42 -6.19 -5.89
CA SER A 102 -11.50 -5.47 -4.99
C SER A 102 -10.90 -4.23 -5.62
N THR A 103 -11.69 -3.45 -6.37
CA THR A 103 -11.21 -2.24 -7.06
C THR A 103 -11.00 -1.08 -6.08
N GLY A 104 -9.77 -0.57 -6.02
CA GLY A 104 -9.41 0.57 -5.17
C GLY A 104 -9.63 0.32 -3.68
N ILE A 105 -10.26 1.29 -3.01
CA ILE A 105 -10.55 1.25 -1.56
C ILE A 105 -12.06 1.23 -1.25
N TYR A 106 -12.90 1.38 -2.27
CA TYR A 106 -14.33 1.61 -2.13
C TYR A 106 -15.11 0.39 -1.64
N TRP A 107 -14.54 -0.82 -1.82
CA TRP A 107 -15.14 -2.06 -1.36
C TRP A 107 -15.18 -2.23 0.16
N LEU A 108 -14.28 -1.56 0.91
CA LEU A 108 -14.10 -1.83 2.33
C LEU A 108 -15.31 -1.49 3.21
N PRO A 109 -16.00 -0.34 3.04
CA PRO A 109 -17.20 -0.03 3.82
C PRO A 109 -18.32 -1.04 3.61
N VAL A 110 -18.67 -1.34 2.36
CA VAL A 110 -19.73 -2.28 2.04
C VAL A 110 -19.40 -3.71 2.48
N PHE A 111 -18.14 -4.13 2.32
CA PHE A 111 -17.66 -5.42 2.80
C PHE A 111 -17.89 -5.59 4.32
N ARG A 112 -17.58 -4.55 5.11
CA ARG A 112 -17.78 -4.58 6.56
C ARG A 112 -19.24 -4.71 6.92
N ILE A 113 -20.10 -3.85 6.38
CA ILE A 113 -21.54 -3.84 6.66
C ILE A 113 -22.16 -5.18 6.29
N LEU A 114 -21.83 -5.74 5.13
CA LEU A 114 -22.33 -7.05 4.72
C LEU A 114 -21.86 -8.18 5.62
N LYS A 115 -20.58 -8.20 6.02
CA LYS A 115 -20.06 -9.20 6.96
C LYS A 115 -20.71 -9.07 8.34
N GLU A 116 -20.90 -7.86 8.86
CA GLU A 116 -21.59 -7.59 10.13
C GLU A 116 -23.08 -7.98 10.04
N SER A 117 -23.67 -7.89 8.85
CA SER A 117 -25.04 -8.33 8.57
C SER A 117 -25.21 -9.83 8.41
N GLY A 118 -24.11 -10.61 8.44
CA GLY A 118 -24.11 -12.06 8.42
C GLY A 118 -23.89 -12.70 7.04
N PHE A 119 -23.63 -11.95 5.98
CA PHE A 119 -23.37 -12.50 4.66
C PHE A 119 -21.97 -13.15 4.57
N ASP A 120 -21.87 -14.21 3.78
CA ASP A 120 -20.56 -14.67 3.32
C ASP A 120 -20.11 -13.83 2.13
N VAL A 121 -19.11 -12.97 2.33
CA VAL A 121 -18.64 -12.02 1.32
C VAL A 121 -17.27 -12.44 0.82
N ILE A 122 -17.17 -12.62 -0.51
CA ILE A 122 -15.90 -12.85 -1.18
C ILE A 122 -15.47 -11.62 -1.97
N LEU A 123 -14.18 -11.29 -1.85
CA LEU A 123 -13.54 -10.31 -2.73
C LEU A 123 -12.81 -11.05 -3.84
N VAL A 124 -12.92 -10.53 -5.06
CA VAL A 124 -12.27 -11.10 -6.23
C VAL A 124 -11.38 -10.07 -6.91
N ASN A 125 -10.34 -10.55 -7.58
CA ASN A 125 -9.45 -9.67 -8.31
C ASN A 125 -10.06 -9.36 -9.69
N ALA A 126 -10.07 -8.10 -10.09
CA ALA A 126 -10.51 -7.63 -11.40
C ALA A 126 -9.88 -8.41 -12.58
N SER A 127 -8.59 -8.76 -12.47
CA SER A 127 -7.91 -9.53 -13.51
C SER A 127 -8.46 -10.95 -13.66
N ASP A 128 -8.88 -11.57 -12.56
CA ASP A 128 -9.41 -12.93 -12.58
C ASP A 128 -10.81 -12.95 -13.22
N VAL A 129 -11.63 -11.95 -12.93
CA VAL A 129 -12.96 -11.77 -13.54
C VAL A 129 -12.87 -11.51 -15.04
N LYS A 130 -11.92 -10.67 -15.48
CA LYS A 130 -11.71 -10.33 -16.90
C LYS A 130 -11.17 -11.51 -17.74
N ASN A 131 -10.53 -12.49 -17.12
CA ASN A 131 -9.96 -13.65 -17.81
C ASN A 131 -11.02 -14.69 -18.21
N PHE A 132 -12.26 -14.58 -17.73
CA PHE A 132 -13.33 -15.46 -18.17
C PHE A 132 -13.83 -15.03 -19.55
N SER A 133 -13.64 -15.92 -20.55
CA SER A 133 -14.20 -15.76 -21.90
C SER A 133 -15.68 -16.10 -21.92
N GLY A 134 -16.49 -15.33 -22.62
CA GLY A 134 -17.92 -15.59 -22.78
C GLY A 134 -18.85 -14.53 -22.20
N ARG A 135 -18.30 -13.39 -21.75
CA ARG A 135 -19.12 -12.24 -21.35
C ARG A 135 -19.99 -11.80 -22.54
N LYS A 136 -21.30 -11.86 -22.37
CA LYS A 136 -22.21 -11.16 -23.26
C LYS A 136 -22.07 -9.67 -23.06
N THR A 137 -21.98 -8.92 -24.14
CA THR A 137 -21.79 -7.46 -24.13
C THR A 137 -22.86 -6.68 -23.39
N ASP A 138 -24.02 -7.29 -23.12
CA ASP A 138 -25.20 -6.63 -22.55
C ASP A 138 -25.41 -6.90 -21.06
N ALA A 139 -24.61 -7.77 -20.42
CA ALA A 139 -24.69 -8.04 -18.99
C ALA A 139 -23.89 -6.98 -18.20
N SER A 140 -24.48 -6.44 -17.13
CA SER A 140 -23.76 -5.55 -16.22
C SER A 140 -22.62 -6.28 -15.50
N ASP A 141 -21.62 -5.55 -14.98
CA ASP A 141 -20.51 -6.12 -14.24
C ASP A 141 -20.99 -6.82 -12.96
N ALA A 142 -22.02 -6.30 -12.29
CA ALA A 142 -22.66 -6.93 -11.14
C ALA A 142 -23.35 -8.25 -11.51
N GLU A 143 -24.08 -8.31 -12.63
CA GLU A 143 -24.74 -9.51 -13.12
C GLU A 143 -23.70 -10.59 -13.48
N TRP A 144 -22.60 -10.19 -14.11
CA TRP A 144 -21.51 -11.10 -14.46
C TRP A 144 -20.85 -11.69 -13.20
N LEU A 145 -20.59 -10.86 -12.19
CA LEU A 145 -20.06 -11.30 -10.89
C LEU A 145 -21.02 -12.28 -10.20
N MET A 146 -22.30 -11.97 -10.15
CA MET A 146 -23.35 -12.83 -9.59
C MET A 146 -23.36 -14.19 -10.30
N MET A 147 -23.34 -14.20 -11.62
CA MET A 147 -23.38 -15.42 -12.42
C MET A 147 -22.10 -16.27 -12.20
N LEU A 148 -20.92 -15.69 -12.26
CA LEU A 148 -19.67 -16.41 -11.98
C LEU A 148 -19.62 -16.97 -10.55
N HIS A 149 -20.15 -16.20 -9.59
CA HIS A 149 -20.23 -16.63 -8.20
C HIS A 149 -21.22 -17.76 -7.99
N SER A 150 -22.37 -17.70 -8.65
CA SER A 150 -23.38 -18.77 -8.61
C SER A 150 -22.85 -20.13 -9.08
N TYR A 151 -21.96 -20.13 -10.07
CA TYR A 151 -21.29 -21.33 -10.57
C TYR A 151 -20.00 -21.71 -9.83
N GLY A 152 -19.63 -20.98 -8.76
CA GLY A 152 -18.41 -21.29 -8.00
C GLY A 152 -17.11 -21.08 -8.78
N LEU A 153 -17.11 -20.21 -9.80
CA LEU A 153 -15.97 -19.98 -10.69
C LEU A 153 -15.00 -18.91 -10.16
N LEU A 154 -15.42 -18.13 -9.17
CA LEU A 154 -14.63 -17.05 -8.63
C LEU A 154 -13.68 -17.57 -7.55
N LYS A 155 -12.42 -17.10 -7.61
CA LYS A 155 -11.43 -17.37 -6.58
C LYS A 155 -11.38 -16.22 -5.58
N PRO A 156 -11.69 -16.47 -4.30
CA PRO A 156 -11.65 -15.40 -3.29
C PRO A 156 -10.22 -14.92 -3.04
N CYS A 157 -10.06 -13.59 -2.93
CA CYS A 157 -8.85 -12.97 -2.44
C CYS A 157 -8.75 -13.18 -0.92
N PHE A 158 -7.56 -13.54 -0.45
CA PHE A 158 -7.30 -13.67 0.98
C PHE A 158 -7.53 -12.33 1.70
N GLN A 159 -8.44 -12.33 2.66
CA GLN A 159 -8.67 -11.21 3.57
C GLN A 159 -8.13 -11.57 4.95
N PRO A 160 -7.12 -10.83 5.44
CA PRO A 160 -6.61 -11.08 6.79
C PRO A 160 -7.67 -10.74 7.84
N GLU A 161 -7.60 -11.40 8.97
CA GLU A 161 -8.38 -11.06 10.16
C GLU A 161 -8.22 -9.59 10.56
N ASN A 162 -9.18 -9.06 11.33
CA ASN A 162 -9.27 -7.65 11.67
C ASN A 162 -7.95 -7.06 12.20
N ILE A 163 -7.28 -7.77 13.11
CA ILE A 163 -6.01 -7.33 13.73
C ILE A 163 -4.89 -7.27 12.68
N ALA A 164 -4.73 -8.34 11.91
CA ALA A 164 -3.70 -8.39 10.87
C ALA A 164 -3.92 -7.33 9.77
N ARG A 165 -5.18 -7.00 9.47
CA ARG A 165 -5.54 -5.91 8.55
C ARG A 165 -5.19 -4.55 9.14
N THR A 166 -5.50 -4.31 10.42
CA THR A 166 -5.16 -3.07 11.12
C THR A 166 -3.65 -2.88 11.17
N MET A 167 -2.90 -3.91 11.55
CA MET A 167 -1.44 -3.90 11.56
C MET A 167 -0.86 -3.58 10.17
N ARG A 168 -1.36 -4.22 9.13
CA ARG A 168 -0.94 -3.96 7.74
C ARG A 168 -1.16 -2.50 7.35
N ASN A 169 -2.30 -1.91 7.72
CA ASN A 169 -2.62 -0.52 7.40
C ASN A 169 -1.68 0.44 8.13
N LEU A 170 -1.40 0.22 9.41
CA LEU A 170 -0.47 1.04 10.19
C LEU A 170 0.96 0.93 9.66
N VAL A 171 1.44 -0.27 9.35
CA VAL A 171 2.78 -0.47 8.76
C VAL A 171 2.89 0.25 7.41
N ARG A 172 1.89 0.16 6.54
CA ARG A 172 1.87 0.89 5.26
C ARG A 172 1.84 2.41 5.46
N HIS A 173 1.08 2.90 6.43
CA HIS A 173 1.05 4.31 6.77
C HIS A 173 2.42 4.79 7.28
N ARG A 174 3.06 4.03 8.17
CA ARG A 174 4.42 4.26 8.63
C ARG A 174 5.43 4.33 7.48
N ASP A 175 5.36 3.37 6.53
CA ASP A 175 6.24 3.37 5.36
C ASP A 175 6.05 4.62 4.49
N ASN A 176 4.82 5.12 4.36
CA ASN A 176 4.56 6.37 3.65
C ASN A 176 5.18 7.58 4.37
N LEU A 177 5.10 7.63 5.71
CA LEU A 177 5.75 8.68 6.51
C LEU A 177 7.28 8.64 6.35
N ILE A 178 7.89 7.45 6.36
CA ILE A 178 9.34 7.28 6.10
C ILE A 178 9.72 7.80 4.71
N ARG A 179 8.92 7.51 3.69
CA ARG A 179 9.17 8.02 2.33
C ARG A 179 9.06 9.55 2.27
N SER A 180 8.10 10.13 3.00
CA SER A 180 7.96 11.58 3.10
C SER A 180 9.15 12.21 3.83
N ALA A 181 9.56 11.66 4.98
CA ALA A 181 10.76 12.08 5.69
C ALA A 181 12.02 12.03 4.81
N SER A 182 12.19 10.94 4.05
CA SER A 182 13.32 10.78 3.13
C SER A 182 13.34 11.83 2.02
N ARG A 183 12.17 12.31 1.58
CA ARG A 183 12.08 13.40 0.61
C ARG A 183 12.57 14.72 1.20
N GLU A 184 12.24 14.99 2.45
CA GLU A 184 12.71 16.20 3.12
C GLU A 184 14.24 16.19 3.32
N VAL A 185 14.83 15.03 3.53
CA VAL A 185 16.30 14.88 3.55
C VAL A 185 16.92 15.28 2.22
N LEU A 186 16.31 14.89 1.10
CA LEU A 186 16.80 15.28 -0.23
C LEU A 186 16.67 16.81 -0.47
N HIS A 187 15.58 17.43 0.02
CA HIS A 187 15.42 18.87 -0.04
C HIS A 187 16.47 19.58 0.81
N LEU A 188 16.73 19.09 2.02
CA LEU A 188 17.77 19.60 2.92
C LEU A 188 19.15 19.52 2.26
N GLN A 189 19.51 18.37 1.68
CA GLN A 189 20.76 18.19 0.96
C GLN A 189 20.88 19.14 -0.23
N LYS A 190 19.79 19.31 -1.00
CA LYS A 190 19.77 20.23 -2.13
C LYS A 190 20.03 21.67 -1.69
N ALA A 191 19.38 22.13 -0.63
CA ALA A 191 19.60 23.49 -0.10
C ALA A 191 21.06 23.69 0.35
N MET A 192 21.65 22.69 1.03
CA MET A 192 23.07 22.72 1.41
C MET A 192 23.99 22.77 0.19
N GLU A 193 23.75 21.96 -0.83
CA GLU A 193 24.53 21.96 -2.06
C GLU A 193 24.46 23.29 -2.81
N GLN A 194 23.31 23.95 -2.84
CA GLN A 194 23.12 25.25 -3.46
C GLN A 194 23.93 26.34 -2.76
N MET A 195 24.17 26.25 -1.44
CA MET A 195 25.05 27.12 -0.68
C MET A 195 26.52 26.69 -0.70
N ASN A 196 26.86 25.64 -1.45
CA ASN A 196 28.18 24.98 -1.42
C ASN A 196 28.60 24.47 -0.05
N LEU A 197 27.64 24.13 0.80
CA LEU A 197 27.85 23.50 2.11
C LEU A 197 27.98 21.98 1.92
N LYS A 198 29.18 21.42 2.09
CA LYS A 198 29.52 20.02 1.79
C LYS A 198 29.46 19.14 3.03
N LEU A 199 28.30 19.08 3.68
CA LEU A 199 28.12 18.32 4.92
C LEU A 199 28.27 16.80 4.71
N ASP A 200 27.93 16.29 3.54
CA ASP A 200 28.08 14.90 3.12
C ASP A 200 29.53 14.47 2.91
N ASN A 201 30.46 15.38 2.68
CA ASN A 201 31.90 15.12 2.70
C ASN A 201 32.43 14.91 4.13
N VAL A 202 31.76 15.50 5.11
CA VAL A 202 32.19 15.43 6.52
C VAL A 202 31.56 14.23 7.22
N PHE A 203 30.28 14.01 7.01
CA PHE A 203 29.49 12.98 7.69
C PHE A 203 28.92 11.98 6.69
N SER A 204 29.16 10.70 6.94
CA SER A 204 28.53 9.60 6.15
C SER A 204 27.00 9.58 6.31
N ASP A 205 26.50 10.14 7.41
CA ASP A 205 25.08 10.32 7.69
C ASP A 205 24.86 11.74 8.26
N ILE A 206 24.33 12.61 7.41
CA ILE A 206 24.04 14.02 7.77
C ILE A 206 22.93 14.14 8.83
N LEU A 207 22.13 13.10 9.00
CA LEU A 207 21.06 13.03 10.00
C LEU A 207 21.50 12.34 11.29
N GLY A 208 22.73 11.84 11.32
CA GLY A 208 23.35 11.34 12.53
C GLY A 208 23.56 12.45 13.56
N LYS A 209 23.94 12.07 14.80
CA LYS A 209 24.07 13.00 15.93
C LYS A 209 24.90 14.25 15.61
N SER A 210 26.07 14.07 15.00
CA SER A 210 26.97 15.19 14.64
C SER A 210 26.39 16.07 13.53
N GLY A 211 25.88 15.46 12.45
CA GLY A 211 25.27 16.20 11.35
C GLY A 211 24.07 17.02 11.80
N GLN A 212 23.17 16.45 12.60
CA GLN A 212 22.06 17.20 13.19
C GLN A 212 22.51 18.35 14.12
N SER A 213 23.59 18.15 14.89
CA SER A 213 24.13 19.21 15.73
C SER A 213 24.65 20.40 14.91
N VAL A 214 25.35 20.12 13.82
CA VAL A 214 25.84 21.13 12.88
C VAL A 214 24.68 21.83 12.16
N ILE A 215 23.70 21.07 11.64
CA ILE A 215 22.50 21.63 10.99
C ILE A 215 21.77 22.58 11.93
N LYS A 216 21.53 22.18 13.18
CA LYS A 216 20.89 23.03 14.20
C LYS A 216 21.67 24.29 14.52
N ALA A 217 23.01 24.20 14.63
CA ALA A 217 23.86 25.36 14.84
C ALA A 217 23.76 26.35 13.67
N ILE A 218 23.83 25.86 12.44
CA ILE A 218 23.65 26.67 11.22
C ILE A 218 22.29 27.36 11.20
N LEU A 219 21.22 26.65 11.50
CA LEU A 219 19.86 27.21 11.56
C LEU A 219 19.65 28.20 12.68
N ASN A 220 20.49 28.15 13.75
CA ASN A 220 20.55 29.12 14.84
C ASN A 220 21.47 30.30 14.56
N GLY A 221 22.07 30.36 13.36
CA GLY A 221 22.86 31.50 12.93
C GLY A 221 24.39 31.33 13.06
N GLU A 222 24.88 30.14 13.45
CA GLU A 222 26.32 29.89 13.46
C GLU A 222 26.85 29.77 12.03
N ARG A 223 28.01 30.44 11.77
CA ARG A 223 28.64 30.51 10.44
C ARG A 223 30.13 30.23 10.48
N ASP A 224 30.73 30.19 11.69
CA ASP A 224 32.17 29.93 11.83
C ASP A 224 32.46 28.45 11.60
N PRO A 225 33.20 28.09 10.51
CA PRO A 225 33.53 26.71 10.23
C PRO A 225 34.27 25.97 11.34
N LYS A 226 35.04 26.71 12.18
CA LYS A 226 35.75 26.14 13.32
C LYS A 226 34.79 25.70 14.42
N VAL A 227 33.85 26.59 14.77
CA VAL A 227 32.79 26.28 15.75
C VAL A 227 31.93 25.12 15.27
N LEU A 228 31.54 25.11 13.99
CA LEU A 228 30.77 24.05 13.40
C LEU A 228 31.53 22.73 13.38
N SER A 229 32.84 22.73 13.10
CA SER A 229 33.66 21.50 13.08
C SER A 229 33.83 20.91 14.50
N ASP A 230 33.82 21.72 15.54
CA ASP A 230 33.93 21.28 16.94
C ASP A 230 32.66 20.53 17.43
N LEU A 231 31.55 20.64 16.72
CA LEU A 231 30.32 19.86 16.99
C LEU A 231 30.39 18.42 16.48
N ALA A 232 31.42 18.09 15.69
CA ALA A 232 31.60 16.72 15.16
C ALA A 232 32.08 15.77 16.27
N ASP A 233 31.61 14.52 16.22
CA ASP A 233 32.12 13.48 17.13
C ASP A 233 33.64 13.27 16.88
N PRO A 234 34.48 13.21 17.95
CA PRO A 234 35.91 12.98 17.80
C PRO A 234 36.30 11.70 17.02
N ARG A 235 35.36 10.77 16.85
CA ARG A 235 35.54 9.56 16.07
C ARG A 235 35.33 9.76 14.57
N CYS A 236 34.95 10.94 14.09
CA CYS A 236 34.84 11.25 12.67
C CYS A 236 36.21 11.04 11.99
N ARG A 237 36.16 10.42 10.81
CA ARG A 237 37.39 10.07 10.08
C ARG A 237 37.99 11.24 9.30
N THR A 238 37.18 12.25 9.00
CA THR A 238 37.57 13.44 8.26
C THR A 238 38.45 14.34 9.14
N SER A 239 39.53 14.88 8.60
CA SER A 239 40.40 15.77 9.34
C SER A 239 39.70 17.09 9.68
N LYS A 240 40.12 17.76 10.77
CA LYS A 240 39.50 19.02 11.20
C LYS A 240 39.63 20.10 10.13
N GLU A 241 40.79 20.16 9.45
CA GLU A 241 41.03 21.12 8.36
C GLU A 241 40.12 20.87 7.15
N GLU A 242 39.82 19.60 6.83
CA GLU A 242 38.91 19.24 5.74
C GLU A 242 37.46 19.50 6.12
N MET A 243 37.08 19.28 7.40
CA MET A 243 35.78 19.66 7.92
C MET A 243 35.56 21.18 7.84
N GLU A 244 36.51 21.98 8.30
CA GLU A 244 36.41 23.44 8.23
C GLU A 244 36.26 23.95 6.79
N LYS A 245 36.96 23.35 5.82
CA LYS A 245 36.79 23.70 4.40
C LYS A 245 35.40 23.31 3.85
N SER A 246 34.90 22.15 4.22
CA SER A 246 33.61 21.66 3.79
C SER A 246 32.43 22.41 4.38
N LEU A 247 32.63 23.06 5.52
CA LEU A 247 31.63 23.85 6.25
C LEU A 247 31.64 25.34 5.89
N GLN A 248 32.44 25.76 4.90
CA GLN A 248 32.36 27.10 4.31
C GLN A 248 31.25 27.13 3.30
N ALA A 249 30.36 28.11 3.37
CA ALA A 249 29.19 28.23 2.46
C ALA A 249 28.95 29.70 2.09
N THR A 250 28.09 29.92 1.09
CA THR A 250 27.67 31.25 0.64
C THR A 250 26.60 31.87 1.55
N TRP A 251 25.88 31.03 2.28
CA TRP A 251 24.89 31.44 3.29
C TRP A 251 23.70 32.23 2.70
N ASP A 252 23.21 31.81 1.52
CA ASP A 252 22.10 32.46 0.84
C ASP A 252 20.80 32.27 1.65
N GLU A 253 20.11 33.38 1.96
CA GLU A 253 18.97 33.39 2.87
C GLU A 253 17.80 32.55 2.39
N GLU A 254 17.54 32.48 1.08
CA GLU A 254 16.50 31.63 0.51
C GLU A 254 16.77 30.14 0.74
N HIS A 255 18.02 29.71 0.64
CA HIS A 255 18.41 28.31 0.86
C HIS A 255 18.46 27.96 2.35
N LEU A 256 18.83 28.91 3.22
CA LEU A 256 18.71 28.76 4.65
C LEU A 256 17.25 28.62 5.10
N PHE A 257 16.35 29.37 4.44
CA PHE A 257 14.92 29.25 4.69
C PHE A 257 14.38 27.87 4.24
N GLU A 258 14.72 27.40 3.03
CA GLU A 258 14.37 26.06 2.55
C GLU A 258 14.91 24.98 3.48
N MET A 259 16.17 25.10 3.91
CA MET A 259 16.82 24.18 4.85
C MET A 259 16.07 24.11 6.18
N ARG A 260 15.65 25.27 6.73
CA ARG A 260 14.86 25.34 7.97
C ARG A 260 13.52 24.64 7.85
N GLN A 261 12.80 24.84 6.75
CA GLN A 261 11.51 24.19 6.53
C GLN A 261 11.65 22.69 6.37
N SER A 262 12.63 22.23 5.59
CA SER A 262 12.89 20.80 5.38
C SER A 262 13.31 20.10 6.67
N ASP A 263 14.15 20.71 7.50
CA ASP A 263 14.50 20.16 8.82
C ASP A 263 13.26 20.05 9.72
N SER A 264 12.44 21.12 9.78
CA SER A 264 11.21 21.12 10.58
C SER A 264 10.24 20.02 10.15
N LEU A 265 10.04 19.84 8.85
CA LEU A 265 9.19 18.77 8.31
C LEU A 265 9.78 17.39 8.60
N TYR A 266 11.09 17.21 8.46
CA TYR A 266 11.76 15.96 8.81
C TYR A 266 11.54 15.59 10.27
N GLN A 267 11.76 16.53 11.21
CA GLN A 267 11.55 16.30 12.64
C GLN A 267 10.08 15.95 12.94
N PHE A 268 9.14 16.63 12.29
CA PHE A 268 7.72 16.33 12.43
C PHE A 268 7.38 14.92 11.93
N TYR A 269 7.92 14.50 10.78
CA TYR A 269 7.72 13.12 10.31
C TYR A 269 8.33 12.10 11.26
N GLN A 270 9.49 12.37 11.88
CA GLN A 270 10.08 11.47 12.88
C GLN A 270 9.15 11.28 14.09
N GLN A 271 8.49 12.35 14.53
CA GLN A 271 7.48 12.27 15.59
C GLN A 271 6.30 11.37 15.16
N LEU A 272 5.73 11.60 13.99
CA LEU A 272 4.61 10.79 13.48
C LEU A 272 4.98 9.31 13.30
N ILE A 273 6.22 9.02 12.87
CA ILE A 273 6.73 7.65 12.77
C ILE A 273 6.79 7.00 14.16
N ALA A 274 7.28 7.72 15.17
CA ALA A 274 7.34 7.22 16.56
C ALA A 274 5.93 6.95 17.12
N GLU A 275 4.95 7.79 16.82
CA GLU A 275 3.55 7.59 17.18
C GLU A 275 2.96 6.33 16.51
N CYS A 276 3.27 6.11 15.23
CA CYS A 276 2.89 4.87 14.54
C CYS A 276 3.54 3.64 15.18
N ASP A 277 4.83 3.71 15.53
CA ASP A 277 5.55 2.61 16.19
C ASP A 277 4.93 2.28 17.55
N ALA A 278 4.58 3.29 18.32
CA ALA A 278 3.89 3.11 19.61
C ALA A 278 2.53 2.40 19.42
N LYS A 279 1.74 2.83 18.42
CA LYS A 279 0.43 2.23 18.13
C LYS A 279 0.54 0.79 17.61
N ILE A 280 1.53 0.50 16.77
CA ILE A 280 1.81 -0.84 16.27
C ILE A 280 2.18 -1.76 17.44
N ASN A 281 3.05 -1.29 18.36
CA ASN A 281 3.45 -2.06 19.54
C ASN A 281 2.28 -2.31 20.50
N GLU A 282 1.43 -1.32 20.73
CA GLU A 282 0.21 -1.50 21.55
C GLU A 282 -0.67 -2.64 21.02
N ILE A 283 -0.96 -2.64 19.71
CA ILE A 283 -1.80 -3.67 19.11
C ILE A 283 -1.10 -5.03 19.12
N ALA A 284 0.21 -5.08 18.88
CA ALA A 284 0.98 -6.32 18.94
C ALA A 284 0.96 -6.95 20.33
N MET A 285 1.07 -6.14 21.39
CA MET A 285 0.99 -6.61 22.78
C MET A 285 -0.41 -7.14 23.10
N GLN A 286 -1.47 -6.46 22.68
CA GLN A 286 -2.84 -6.93 22.86
C GLN A 286 -3.07 -8.28 22.20
N TYR A 287 -2.53 -8.48 20.99
CA TYR A 287 -2.65 -9.75 20.29
C TYR A 287 -1.85 -10.89 20.91
N SER A 288 -0.69 -10.59 21.50
CA SER A 288 0.14 -11.61 22.18
C SER A 288 -0.41 -12.06 23.54
N ALA A 289 -1.35 -11.29 24.10
CA ALA A 289 -1.98 -11.59 25.39
C ALA A 289 -3.29 -12.40 25.25
N THR A 290 -3.78 -12.59 24.01
CA THR A 290 -4.96 -13.38 23.67
C THR A 290 -4.56 -14.77 23.18
#